data_29556d8537da9c6764412a3234ee8dd8
#
_entry.id   29556d8537da9c6764412a3234ee8dd8
#
_cell.length_a   1.000
_cell.length_b   1.000
_cell.length_c   1.000
_cell.angle_alpha   90.00
_cell.angle_beta   90.00
_cell.angle_gamma   90.00
#
_symmetry.space_group_name_H-M   'P 1'
#
loop_
_entity.id
_entity.type
_entity.pdbx_description
1 polymer ?
#
loop_
_entity_poly.entity_id
_entity_poly.type
_entity_poly.pdbx_seq_one_letter_code
_entity_poly.pdbx_strand_id
1 'polypeptide(L)'
;MATDTSEKELEATIEAYLIDEKGERAENSRWLKGESKDFNPEFCVDETMLKAFLQHTQMDKVTRARIYDSPANTRKFLERLRNQITLRGVVDVLRHGMEHNATTFDLYYPIPTAGNVQAAIAYGQNRWTVVRQLRYLQTRPDIVLMLNGLPIITLELKNQLSCQNVDCAVRQYKTDRNPKDLLYMPKRCAAHFAVDDAEVKMCTALAGPKSWFLPFNRGVDDGAGNPAVEGKLKTAYLWEDILQKERLSDILENYAQVIREKDAETGKIKEKCIWPRYHQLEAVRALLADTAAHEGGKRYLIQHSAGWGKSNSITW
;
A
#
# COMPACT_ATOMS: atom_id res chain seq x y z
N MET A 1 -15.20 28.25 12.01
CA MET A 1 -16.02 27.53 11.02
C MET A 1 -16.16 26.10 11.51
N ALA A 2 -17.38 25.57 11.63
CA ALA A 2 -17.55 24.16 11.98
C ALA A 2 -16.98 23.32 10.83
N THR A 3 -15.99 22.51 11.11
CA THR A 3 -15.40 21.58 10.15
C THR A 3 -16.47 20.53 9.85
N ASP A 4 -16.88 20.39 8.60
CA ASP A 4 -17.75 19.27 8.18
C ASP A 4 -16.91 17.99 8.28
N THR A 5 -17.20 17.15 9.24
CA THR A 5 -16.43 15.96 9.58
C THR A 5 -17.08 14.69 9.04
N SER A 6 -17.76 14.78 7.90
CA SER A 6 -18.33 13.62 7.21
C SER A 6 -17.25 12.67 6.68
N GLU A 7 -17.60 11.40 6.42
CA GLU A 7 -16.71 10.43 5.75
C GLU A 7 -16.14 11.03 4.45
N LYS A 8 -16.98 11.75 3.70
CA LYS A 8 -16.59 12.40 2.44
C LYS A 8 -15.52 13.47 2.63
N GLU A 9 -15.53 14.17 3.77
CA GLU A 9 -14.50 15.16 4.07
C GLU A 9 -13.19 14.51 4.48
N LEU A 10 -13.22 13.41 5.23
CA LEU A 10 -12.02 12.63 5.52
C LEU A 10 -11.39 12.10 4.22
N GLU A 11 -12.19 11.55 3.30
CA GLU A 11 -11.73 11.17 1.95
C GLU A 11 -11.09 12.35 1.21
N ALA A 12 -11.78 13.51 1.21
CA ALA A 12 -11.30 14.70 0.53
C ALA A 12 -9.99 15.22 1.13
N THR A 13 -9.88 15.21 2.47
CA THR A 13 -8.69 15.62 3.21
C THR A 13 -7.48 14.74 2.85
N ILE A 14 -7.67 13.42 2.84
CA ILE A 14 -6.60 12.47 2.48
C ILE A 14 -6.17 12.66 1.02
N GLU A 15 -7.13 12.73 0.09
CA GLU A 15 -6.84 12.98 -1.33
C GLU A 15 -6.10 14.30 -1.51
N ALA A 16 -6.66 15.41 -1.01
CA ALA A 16 -6.09 16.75 -1.14
C ALA A 16 -4.66 16.83 -0.60
N TYR A 17 -4.39 16.14 0.53
CA TYR A 17 -3.05 16.06 1.05
C TYR A 17 -2.11 15.27 0.14
N LEU A 18 -2.52 14.09 -0.32
CA LEU A 18 -1.66 13.24 -1.17
C LEU A 18 -1.35 13.89 -2.52
N ILE A 19 -2.33 14.51 -3.18
CA ILE A 19 -2.11 15.22 -4.45
C ILE A 19 -1.46 16.59 -4.26
N ASP A 20 -1.36 17.05 -3.01
CA ASP A 20 -0.84 18.39 -2.67
C ASP A 20 -1.60 19.51 -3.41
N GLU A 21 -2.91 19.55 -3.22
CA GLU A 21 -3.82 20.48 -3.91
C GLU A 21 -3.40 21.95 -3.72
N LYS A 22 -2.78 22.28 -2.59
CA LYS A 22 -2.31 23.63 -2.28
C LYS A 22 -0.95 23.96 -2.91
N GLY A 23 -0.21 22.96 -3.38
CA GLY A 23 1.11 23.16 -3.96
C GLY A 23 2.20 23.54 -2.94
N GLU A 24 2.07 23.09 -1.71
CA GLU A 24 2.97 23.43 -0.59
C GLU A 24 4.19 22.50 -0.48
N ARG A 25 4.17 21.36 -1.20
CA ARG A 25 5.22 20.34 -1.13
C ARG A 25 6.00 20.22 -2.44
N ALA A 26 7.13 19.52 -2.38
CA ALA A 26 7.91 19.26 -3.58
C ALA A 26 7.11 18.45 -4.62
N GLU A 27 7.26 18.77 -5.90
CA GLU A 27 6.50 18.14 -6.99
C GLU A 27 6.67 16.61 -7.03
N ASN A 28 7.87 16.13 -6.75
CA ASN A 28 8.17 14.69 -6.71
C ASN A 28 7.47 13.93 -5.57
N SER A 29 6.99 14.62 -4.52
CA SER A 29 6.24 14.02 -3.41
C SER A 29 4.75 13.85 -3.72
N ARG A 30 4.21 14.54 -4.73
CA ARG A 30 2.79 14.59 -5.04
C ARG A 30 2.32 13.32 -5.71
N TRP A 31 1.16 12.83 -5.28
CA TRP A 31 0.44 11.75 -5.95
C TRP A 31 -0.35 12.30 -7.15
N LEU A 32 -0.60 11.43 -8.10
CA LEU A 32 -1.51 11.73 -9.20
C LEU A 32 -2.95 11.44 -8.76
N LYS A 33 -3.88 12.26 -9.18
CA LYS A 33 -5.30 11.98 -9.05
C LYS A 33 -5.69 10.97 -10.13
N GLY A 34 -6.22 9.83 -9.71
CA GLY A 34 -6.73 8.81 -10.63
C GLY A 34 -8.25 8.88 -10.75
N GLU A 35 -8.76 8.28 -11.80
CA GLU A 35 -10.18 8.23 -12.08
C GLU A 35 -10.70 6.80 -12.15
N SER A 36 -11.85 6.57 -11.52
CA SER A 36 -12.48 5.24 -11.48
C SER A 36 -12.81 4.67 -12.86
N LYS A 37 -13.00 5.53 -13.89
CA LYS A 37 -13.29 5.09 -15.26
C LYS A 37 -12.11 4.42 -15.97
N ASP A 38 -10.87 4.72 -15.55
CA ASP A 38 -9.65 4.18 -16.14
C ASP A 38 -9.28 2.80 -15.56
N PHE A 39 -10.01 2.38 -14.54
CA PHE A 39 -9.80 1.10 -13.87
C PHE A 39 -10.55 -0.04 -14.56
N ASN A 40 -9.80 -1.05 -14.98
CA ASN A 40 -10.35 -2.28 -15.54
C ASN A 40 -10.62 -3.30 -14.41
N PRO A 41 -11.88 -3.60 -14.07
CA PRO A 41 -12.23 -4.53 -12.99
C PRO A 41 -11.88 -5.98 -13.30
N GLU A 42 -11.82 -6.39 -14.58
CA GLU A 42 -11.49 -7.76 -14.99
C GLU A 42 -10.04 -8.12 -14.65
N PHE A 43 -9.12 -7.18 -14.84
CA PHE A 43 -7.70 -7.36 -14.55
C PHE A 43 -7.27 -6.69 -13.23
N CYS A 44 -8.17 -5.89 -12.66
CA CYS A 44 -7.94 -5.12 -11.44
C CYS A 44 -6.70 -4.20 -11.59
N VAL A 45 -6.70 -3.37 -12.62
CA VAL A 45 -5.59 -2.47 -12.99
C VAL A 45 -6.13 -1.19 -13.61
N ASP A 46 -5.49 -0.06 -13.33
CA ASP A 46 -5.63 1.16 -14.12
C ASP A 46 -4.76 1.01 -15.37
N GLU A 47 -5.42 0.71 -16.50
CA GLU A 47 -4.72 0.46 -17.77
C GLU A 47 -4.03 1.71 -18.30
N THR A 48 -4.60 2.89 -18.07
CA THR A 48 -4.05 4.16 -18.53
C THR A 48 -2.71 4.44 -17.84
N MET A 49 -2.64 4.29 -16.52
CA MET A 49 -1.42 4.50 -15.75
C MET A 49 -0.37 3.42 -16.02
N LEU A 50 -0.80 2.16 -16.12
CA LEU A 50 0.13 1.06 -16.46
C LEU A 50 0.73 1.25 -17.84
N LYS A 51 -0.08 1.55 -18.84
CA LYS A 51 0.38 1.80 -20.22
C LYS A 51 1.35 2.98 -20.24
N ALA A 52 0.98 4.09 -19.61
CA ALA A 52 1.82 5.27 -19.57
C ALA A 52 3.17 5.01 -18.89
N PHE A 53 3.19 4.26 -17.78
CA PHE A 53 4.43 3.84 -17.12
C PHE A 53 5.30 2.99 -18.04
N LEU A 54 4.76 1.91 -18.60
CA LEU A 54 5.52 0.97 -19.45
C LEU A 54 6.05 1.66 -20.72
N GLN A 55 5.23 2.46 -21.39
CA GLN A 55 5.66 3.15 -22.61
C GLN A 55 6.74 4.21 -22.33
N HIS A 56 6.62 4.91 -21.19
CA HIS A 56 7.60 5.94 -20.85
C HIS A 56 8.95 5.37 -20.41
N THR A 57 8.94 4.23 -19.74
CA THR A 57 10.16 3.67 -19.13
C THR A 57 10.76 2.50 -19.86
N GLN A 58 10.00 1.77 -20.69
CA GLN A 58 10.41 0.50 -21.30
C GLN A 58 9.85 0.33 -22.73
N MET A 59 9.83 1.40 -23.53
CA MET A 59 9.23 1.39 -24.86
C MET A 59 9.81 0.29 -25.75
N ASP A 60 11.13 0.03 -25.69
CA ASP A 60 11.78 -1.02 -26.46
C ASP A 60 11.25 -2.41 -26.11
N LYS A 61 11.03 -2.65 -24.81
CA LYS A 61 10.44 -3.90 -24.32
C LYS A 61 8.97 -4.02 -24.75
N VAL A 62 8.20 -2.93 -24.66
CA VAL A 62 6.81 -2.87 -25.10
C VAL A 62 6.67 -3.20 -26.58
N THR A 63 7.51 -2.60 -27.43
CA THR A 63 7.54 -2.83 -28.88
C THR A 63 7.96 -4.26 -29.20
N ARG A 64 9.01 -4.76 -28.57
CA ARG A 64 9.51 -6.14 -28.78
C ARG A 64 8.46 -7.18 -28.42
N ALA A 65 7.77 -7.00 -27.30
CA ALA A 65 6.73 -7.91 -26.82
C ALA A 65 5.36 -7.68 -27.51
N ARG A 66 5.23 -6.62 -28.32
CA ARG A 66 4.03 -6.26 -29.09
C ARG A 66 2.78 -6.10 -28.22
N ILE A 67 2.92 -5.52 -27.03
CA ILE A 67 1.83 -5.48 -26.05
C ILE A 67 0.61 -4.73 -26.58
N TYR A 68 0.83 -3.58 -27.22
CA TYR A 68 -0.23 -2.67 -27.66
C TYR A 68 -0.48 -2.69 -29.16
N ASP A 69 0.06 -3.68 -29.91
CA ASP A 69 -0.17 -3.81 -31.34
C ASP A 69 -1.61 -4.21 -31.69
N SER A 70 -2.28 -4.87 -30.75
CA SER A 70 -3.69 -5.24 -30.88
C SER A 70 -4.37 -5.40 -29.52
N PRO A 71 -5.71 -5.25 -29.45
CA PRO A 71 -6.47 -5.53 -28.21
C PRO A 71 -6.23 -6.94 -27.66
N ALA A 72 -6.04 -7.93 -28.55
CA ALA A 72 -5.79 -9.31 -28.16
C ALA A 72 -4.42 -9.46 -27.45
N ASN A 73 -3.40 -8.74 -27.92
CA ASN A 73 -2.06 -8.75 -27.30
C ASN A 73 -2.10 -8.05 -25.93
N THR A 74 -2.75 -6.89 -25.85
CA THR A 74 -2.96 -6.19 -24.58
C THR A 74 -3.67 -7.09 -23.57
N ARG A 75 -4.74 -7.77 -23.99
CA ARG A 75 -5.46 -8.71 -23.13
C ARG A 75 -4.57 -9.83 -22.61
N LYS A 76 -3.77 -10.47 -23.47
CA LYS A 76 -2.82 -11.53 -23.06
C LYS A 76 -1.79 -11.03 -22.04
N PHE A 77 -1.30 -9.81 -22.21
CA PHE A 77 -0.38 -9.19 -21.25
C PHE A 77 -1.06 -8.97 -19.90
N LEU A 78 -2.27 -8.41 -19.88
CA LEU A 78 -3.04 -8.17 -18.66
C LEU A 78 -3.45 -9.48 -17.96
N GLU A 79 -3.82 -10.52 -18.71
CA GLU A 79 -4.06 -11.86 -18.17
C GLU A 79 -2.81 -12.43 -17.50
N ARG A 80 -1.66 -12.30 -18.16
CA ARG A 80 -0.38 -12.72 -17.57
C ARG A 80 -0.07 -11.96 -16.29
N LEU A 81 -0.22 -10.64 -16.29
CA LEU A 81 -0.01 -9.78 -15.13
C LEU A 81 -0.92 -10.19 -13.97
N ARG A 82 -2.24 -10.32 -14.21
CA ARG A 82 -3.21 -10.78 -13.22
C ARG A 82 -2.80 -12.12 -12.62
N ASN A 83 -2.41 -13.08 -13.46
CA ASN A 83 -2.02 -14.42 -13.02
C ASN A 83 -0.73 -14.39 -12.18
N GLN A 84 0.27 -13.57 -12.57
CA GLN A 84 1.50 -13.41 -11.79
C GLN A 84 1.23 -12.78 -10.42
N ILE A 85 0.38 -11.76 -10.35
CA ILE A 85 0.01 -11.15 -9.06
C ILE A 85 -0.78 -12.15 -8.20
N THR A 86 -1.69 -12.91 -8.78
CA THR A 86 -2.44 -13.94 -8.03
C THR A 86 -1.52 -15.01 -7.45
N LEU A 87 -0.50 -15.42 -8.20
CA LEU A 87 0.45 -16.44 -7.77
C LEU A 87 1.44 -15.91 -6.73
N ARG A 88 2.12 -14.81 -7.05
CA ARG A 88 3.28 -14.29 -6.33
C ARG A 88 2.93 -13.19 -5.34
N GLY A 89 1.86 -12.46 -5.59
CA GLY A 89 1.45 -11.26 -4.87
C GLY A 89 1.97 -9.97 -5.50
N VAL A 90 1.25 -8.85 -5.24
CA VAL A 90 1.58 -7.54 -5.83
C VAL A 90 2.98 -7.06 -5.41
N VAL A 91 3.36 -7.25 -4.15
CA VAL A 91 4.68 -6.83 -3.63
C VAL A 91 5.82 -7.55 -4.34
N ASP A 92 5.71 -8.86 -4.51
CA ASP A 92 6.73 -9.64 -5.23
C ASP A 92 6.83 -9.25 -6.71
N VAL A 93 5.68 -9.06 -7.36
CA VAL A 93 5.64 -8.66 -8.78
C VAL A 93 6.17 -7.24 -8.98
N LEU A 94 5.93 -6.32 -8.05
CA LEU A 94 6.55 -4.99 -8.07
C LEU A 94 8.07 -5.08 -7.94
N ARG A 95 8.58 -5.85 -6.99
CA ARG A 95 10.03 -5.98 -6.75
C ARG A 95 10.80 -6.68 -7.85
N HIS A 96 10.23 -7.72 -8.42
CA HIS A 96 10.96 -8.62 -9.33
C HIS A 96 10.43 -8.61 -10.76
N GLY A 97 9.44 -7.74 -11.03
CA GLY A 97 8.83 -7.66 -12.35
C GLY A 97 8.14 -8.94 -12.81
N MET A 98 7.86 -9.04 -14.09
CA MET A 98 7.28 -10.21 -14.71
C MET A 98 7.84 -10.45 -16.13
N GLU A 99 7.83 -11.71 -16.57
CA GLU A 99 8.16 -12.08 -17.92
C GLU A 99 6.91 -12.24 -18.79
N HIS A 100 6.95 -11.65 -19.99
CA HIS A 100 5.95 -11.81 -21.04
C HIS A 100 6.62 -11.82 -22.40
N ASN A 101 6.33 -12.83 -23.23
CA ASN A 101 6.91 -13.00 -24.57
C ASN A 101 8.46 -12.90 -24.58
N ALA A 102 9.11 -13.67 -23.68
CA ALA A 102 10.57 -13.69 -23.51
C ALA A 102 11.18 -12.30 -23.21
N THR A 103 10.39 -11.39 -22.66
CA THR A 103 10.81 -10.05 -22.26
C THR A 103 10.44 -9.82 -20.79
N THR A 104 11.42 -9.42 -19.98
CA THR A 104 11.18 -9.08 -18.56
C THR A 104 10.80 -7.62 -18.42
N PHE A 105 9.66 -7.35 -17.79
CA PHE A 105 9.14 -6.03 -17.50
C PHE A 105 9.33 -5.70 -16.03
N ASP A 106 9.91 -4.53 -15.75
CA ASP A 106 9.93 -3.93 -14.43
C ASP A 106 8.56 -3.28 -14.20
N LEU A 107 7.98 -3.52 -13.03
CA LEU A 107 6.68 -2.94 -12.68
C LEU A 107 6.78 -1.85 -11.60
N TYR A 108 7.99 -1.62 -11.12
CA TYR A 108 8.33 -0.59 -10.16
C TYR A 108 9.86 -0.34 -10.17
N TYR A 109 10.27 0.88 -9.95
CA TYR A 109 11.66 1.26 -9.74
C TYR A 109 11.88 1.63 -8.28
N PRO A 110 12.84 0.99 -7.56
CA PRO A 110 13.06 1.19 -6.14
C PRO A 110 13.70 2.56 -5.81
N ILE A 111 13.69 2.90 -4.52
CA ILE A 111 14.37 4.09 -4.01
C ILE A 111 15.86 4.03 -4.40
N PRO A 112 16.39 5.09 -5.02
CA PRO A 112 17.77 5.11 -5.44
C PRO A 112 18.73 5.19 -4.25
N THR A 113 19.85 4.49 -4.32
CA THR A 113 20.97 4.75 -3.43
C THR A 113 21.57 6.14 -3.72
N ALA A 114 22.07 6.80 -2.69
CA ALA A 114 22.64 8.13 -2.81
C ALA A 114 23.73 8.18 -3.92
N GLY A 115 23.63 9.20 -4.79
CA GLY A 115 24.57 9.40 -5.90
C GLY A 115 24.22 8.61 -7.19
N ASN A 116 23.25 7.70 -7.19
CA ASN A 116 22.81 7.01 -8.40
C ASN A 116 21.76 7.81 -9.16
N VAL A 117 22.21 8.71 -10.02
CA VAL A 117 21.35 9.62 -10.80
C VAL A 117 20.37 8.85 -11.71
N GLN A 118 20.82 7.78 -12.36
CA GLN A 118 19.97 7.00 -13.27
C GLN A 118 18.83 6.29 -12.50
N ALA A 119 19.15 5.73 -11.34
CA ALA A 119 18.11 5.14 -10.48
C ALA A 119 17.13 6.19 -9.94
N ALA A 120 17.62 7.41 -9.63
CA ALA A 120 16.76 8.53 -9.22
C ALA A 120 15.79 8.96 -10.33
N ILE A 121 16.27 9.04 -11.56
CA ILE A 121 15.43 9.31 -12.73
C ILE A 121 14.37 8.21 -12.90
N ALA A 122 14.79 6.94 -12.83
CA ALA A 122 13.88 5.79 -12.95
C ALA A 122 12.82 5.78 -11.83
N TYR A 123 13.22 6.00 -10.58
CA TYR A 123 12.30 6.10 -9.43
C TYR A 123 11.26 7.21 -9.64
N GLY A 124 11.68 8.37 -10.15
CA GLY A 124 10.79 9.50 -10.45
C GLY A 124 9.74 9.20 -11.52
N GLN A 125 9.91 8.13 -12.31
CA GLN A 125 8.93 7.71 -13.32
C GLN A 125 7.78 6.86 -12.75
N ASN A 126 7.88 6.39 -11.50
CA ASN A 126 6.79 5.68 -10.86
C ASN A 126 5.54 6.57 -10.75
N ARG A 127 4.41 6.01 -11.14
CA ARG A 127 3.11 6.68 -11.12
C ARG A 127 2.33 6.27 -9.88
N TRP A 128 2.39 7.12 -8.86
CA TRP A 128 1.63 6.97 -7.62
C TRP A 128 0.29 7.64 -7.78
N THR A 129 -0.79 6.89 -7.65
CA THR A 129 -2.15 7.36 -7.96
C THR A 129 -3.08 7.12 -6.78
N VAL A 130 -3.89 8.12 -6.43
CA VAL A 130 -4.97 8.03 -5.46
C VAL A 130 -6.31 8.09 -6.19
N VAL A 131 -7.18 7.11 -5.94
CA VAL A 131 -8.52 7.03 -6.52
C VAL A 131 -9.54 6.98 -5.39
N ARG A 132 -10.44 7.98 -5.35
CA ARG A 132 -11.57 8.00 -4.42
C ARG A 132 -12.76 7.28 -5.02
N GLN A 133 -13.53 6.59 -4.16
CA GLN A 133 -14.80 5.95 -4.52
C GLN A 133 -14.67 5.09 -5.78
N LEU A 134 -13.62 4.25 -5.83
CA LEU A 134 -13.36 3.37 -6.97
C LEU A 134 -14.58 2.47 -7.23
N ARG A 135 -15.17 2.57 -8.41
CA ARG A 135 -16.25 1.65 -8.83
C ARG A 135 -15.66 0.30 -9.18
N TYR A 136 -15.85 -0.66 -8.31
CA TYR A 136 -15.36 -2.01 -8.50
C TYR A 136 -16.47 -3.03 -8.25
N LEU A 137 -16.97 -3.66 -9.31
CA LEU A 137 -18.10 -4.59 -9.28
C LEU A 137 -19.32 -3.95 -8.56
N GLN A 138 -19.78 -4.56 -7.48
CA GLN A 138 -20.88 -4.06 -6.65
C GLN A 138 -20.40 -3.22 -5.46
N THR A 139 -19.09 -2.91 -5.39
CA THR A 139 -18.48 -2.23 -4.25
C THR A 139 -17.86 -0.90 -4.64
N ARG A 140 -17.62 -0.05 -3.63
CA ARG A 140 -16.90 1.20 -3.77
C ARG A 140 -16.01 1.37 -2.54
N PRO A 141 -14.74 0.93 -2.57
CA PRO A 141 -13.79 1.31 -1.53
C PRO A 141 -13.58 2.83 -1.55
N ASP A 142 -13.49 3.42 -0.35
CA ASP A 142 -13.45 4.87 -0.20
C ASP A 142 -12.20 5.46 -0.86
N ILE A 143 -11.03 4.85 -0.61
CA ILE A 143 -9.77 5.21 -1.29
C ILE A 143 -9.03 3.94 -1.73
N VAL A 144 -8.50 3.98 -2.95
CA VAL A 144 -7.54 2.98 -3.45
C VAL A 144 -6.27 3.70 -3.87
N LEU A 145 -5.15 3.27 -3.30
CA LEU A 145 -3.82 3.73 -3.69
C LEU A 145 -3.22 2.75 -4.68
N MET A 146 -2.68 3.29 -5.76
CA MET A 146 -2.11 2.49 -6.84
C MET A 146 -0.68 2.92 -7.16
N LEU A 147 0.11 1.97 -7.59
CA LEU A 147 1.47 2.17 -8.07
C LEU A 147 1.58 1.61 -9.49
N ASN A 148 1.91 2.47 -10.45
CA ASN A 148 2.00 2.11 -11.87
C ASN A 148 0.74 1.40 -12.40
N GLY A 149 -0.43 1.84 -11.93
CA GLY A 149 -1.74 1.27 -12.26
C GLY A 149 -2.13 0.03 -11.45
N LEU A 150 -1.27 -0.49 -10.57
CA LEU A 150 -1.57 -1.65 -9.72
C LEU A 150 -2.09 -1.22 -8.35
N PRO A 151 -3.26 -1.67 -7.90
CA PRO A 151 -3.72 -1.43 -6.53
C PRO A 151 -2.75 -2.02 -5.52
N ILE A 152 -2.32 -1.19 -4.56
CA ILE A 152 -1.41 -1.61 -3.49
C ILE A 152 -2.03 -1.51 -2.11
N ILE A 153 -2.94 -0.56 -1.89
CA ILE A 153 -3.62 -0.34 -0.61
C ILE A 153 -5.08 0.05 -0.86
N THR A 154 -5.98 -0.43 -0.03
CA THR A 154 -7.36 0.07 0.06
C THR A 154 -7.62 0.66 1.44
N LEU A 155 -8.43 1.73 1.52
CA LEU A 155 -8.88 2.32 2.77
C LEU A 155 -10.41 2.34 2.80
N GLU A 156 -10.97 1.97 3.95
CA GLU A 156 -12.36 2.21 4.32
C GLU A 156 -12.37 3.19 5.48
N LEU A 157 -13.13 4.25 5.33
CA LEU A 157 -13.11 5.40 6.22
C LEU A 157 -14.41 5.50 7.00
N LYS A 158 -14.34 5.89 8.25
CA LYS A 158 -15.50 6.18 9.10
C LYS A 158 -15.26 7.46 9.89
N ASN A 159 -16.35 8.02 10.40
CA ASN A 159 -16.28 9.22 11.22
C ASN A 159 -17.08 9.02 12.51
N GLN A 160 -16.44 9.29 13.65
CA GLN A 160 -17.06 9.14 14.96
C GLN A 160 -18.26 10.05 15.17
N LEU A 161 -18.34 11.20 14.51
CA LEU A 161 -19.47 12.13 14.64
C LEU A 161 -20.76 11.57 14.03
N SER A 162 -20.68 10.63 13.10
CA SER A 162 -21.83 9.89 12.57
C SER A 162 -22.15 8.62 13.36
N CYS A 163 -21.61 8.48 14.59
CA CYS A 163 -21.68 7.25 15.40
C CYS A 163 -21.07 6.03 14.74
N GLN A 164 -20.18 6.23 13.76
CA GLN A 164 -19.45 5.18 13.09
C GLN A 164 -17.95 5.31 13.39
N ASN A 165 -17.36 4.27 13.93
CA ASN A 165 -15.96 4.22 14.31
C ASN A 165 -15.18 3.26 13.42
N VAL A 166 -13.88 3.11 13.68
CA VAL A 166 -12.98 2.20 12.96
C VAL A 166 -13.49 0.75 12.92
N ASP A 167 -14.27 0.30 13.92
CA ASP A 167 -14.84 -1.05 13.92
C ASP A 167 -15.97 -1.21 12.89
N CYS A 168 -16.65 -0.12 12.53
CA CYS A 168 -17.60 -0.12 11.43
C CYS A 168 -16.90 -0.29 10.09
N ALA A 169 -15.73 0.36 9.87
CA ALA A 169 -14.90 0.13 8.69
C ALA A 169 -14.36 -1.31 8.64
N VAL A 170 -13.92 -1.85 9.77
CA VAL A 170 -13.52 -3.26 9.89
C VAL A 170 -14.67 -4.19 9.53
N ARG A 171 -15.87 -3.90 10.02
CA ARG A 171 -17.08 -4.69 9.71
C ARG A 171 -17.37 -4.64 8.22
N GLN A 172 -17.30 -3.48 7.59
CA GLN A 172 -17.49 -3.31 6.15
C GLN A 172 -16.52 -4.20 5.34
N TYR A 173 -15.24 -4.27 5.71
CA TYR A 173 -14.31 -5.23 5.11
C TYR A 173 -14.71 -6.69 5.32
N LYS A 174 -15.27 -7.02 6.47
CA LYS A 174 -15.64 -8.40 6.82
C LYS A 174 -16.94 -8.88 6.15
N THR A 175 -17.87 -7.97 5.89
CA THR A 175 -19.21 -8.30 5.39
C THR A 175 -19.42 -7.92 3.92
N ASP A 176 -18.90 -6.76 3.49
CA ASP A 176 -19.26 -6.15 2.23
C ASP A 176 -18.14 -6.26 1.17
N ARG A 177 -16.95 -6.72 1.57
CA ARG A 177 -15.81 -6.93 0.68
C ARG A 177 -15.55 -8.43 0.53
N ASN A 178 -16.03 -8.99 -0.59
CA ASN A 178 -15.90 -10.42 -0.84
C ASN A 178 -14.44 -10.79 -1.15
N PRO A 179 -13.77 -11.64 -0.34
CA PRO A 179 -12.37 -12.01 -0.56
C PRO A 179 -12.15 -12.90 -1.81
N LYS A 180 -13.21 -13.27 -2.53
CA LYS A 180 -13.12 -13.94 -3.84
C LYS A 180 -13.05 -12.95 -5.00
N ASP A 181 -13.43 -11.69 -4.78
CA ASP A 181 -13.33 -10.65 -5.79
C ASP A 181 -11.87 -10.22 -5.92
N LEU A 182 -11.37 -10.09 -7.15
CA LEU A 182 -9.94 -9.97 -7.45
C LEU A 182 -9.23 -8.87 -6.64
N LEU A 183 -9.85 -7.70 -6.42
CA LEU A 183 -9.28 -6.60 -5.63
C LEU A 183 -9.02 -6.98 -4.17
N TYR A 184 -9.87 -7.84 -3.61
CA TYR A 184 -9.87 -8.24 -2.20
C TYR A 184 -9.24 -9.62 -1.96
N MET A 185 -8.81 -10.31 -3.03
CA MET A 185 -8.10 -11.58 -2.89
C MET A 185 -6.78 -11.39 -2.12
N PRO A 186 -6.38 -12.40 -1.32
CA PRO A 186 -5.09 -12.37 -0.65
C PRO A 186 -3.95 -12.05 -1.61
N LYS A 187 -3.00 -11.23 -1.17
CA LYS A 187 -1.82 -10.79 -1.93
C LYS A 187 -2.11 -9.82 -3.09
N ARG A 188 -3.38 -9.52 -3.41
CA ARG A 188 -3.70 -8.58 -4.48
C ARG A 188 -3.35 -7.14 -4.12
N CYS A 189 -3.64 -6.75 -2.88
CA CYS A 189 -3.14 -5.54 -2.25
C CYS A 189 -2.11 -5.92 -1.17
N ALA A 190 -1.19 -5.01 -0.88
CA ALA A 190 -0.20 -5.19 0.19
C ALA A 190 -0.84 -5.04 1.57
N ALA A 191 -1.81 -4.12 1.71
CA ALA A 191 -2.55 -3.90 2.94
C ALA A 191 -3.95 -3.29 2.70
N HIS A 192 -4.84 -3.47 3.68
CA HIS A 192 -6.17 -2.89 3.77
C HIS A 192 -6.27 -2.13 5.09
N PHE A 193 -6.61 -0.84 5.05
CA PHE A 193 -6.72 0.00 6.22
C PHE A 193 -8.16 0.38 6.52
N ALA A 194 -8.57 0.19 7.76
CA ALA A 194 -9.78 0.74 8.35
C ALA A 194 -9.38 1.96 9.19
N VAL A 195 -9.99 3.11 8.94
CA VAL A 195 -9.55 4.39 9.50
C VAL A 195 -10.74 5.20 9.97
N ASP A 196 -10.62 5.81 11.15
CA ASP A 196 -11.48 6.92 11.56
C ASP A 196 -10.62 8.14 11.99
N ASP A 197 -11.20 9.12 12.59
CA ASP A 197 -10.52 10.33 13.07
C ASP A 197 -9.57 10.09 14.27
N ALA A 198 -9.70 8.94 14.96
CA ALA A 198 -8.94 8.61 16.16
C ALA A 198 -8.04 7.38 16.03
N GLU A 199 -8.44 6.36 15.24
CA GLU A 199 -7.77 5.07 15.18
C GLU A 199 -7.56 4.55 13.76
N VAL A 200 -6.50 3.75 13.60
CA VAL A 200 -6.17 3.02 12.38
C VAL A 200 -6.03 1.54 12.72
N LYS A 201 -6.72 0.70 11.95
CA LYS A 201 -6.53 -0.76 11.96
C LYS A 201 -6.16 -1.25 10.56
N MET A 202 -5.33 -2.28 10.48
CA MET A 202 -4.88 -2.81 9.19
C MET A 202 -4.99 -4.33 9.11
N CYS A 203 -5.18 -4.83 7.90
CA CYS A 203 -5.23 -6.24 7.55
C CYS A 203 -4.42 -6.48 6.27
N THR A 204 -3.69 -7.59 6.20
CA THR A 204 -2.90 -7.96 5.01
C THR A 204 -3.59 -8.99 4.13
N ALA A 205 -4.62 -9.66 4.64
CA ALA A 205 -5.36 -10.66 3.88
C ALA A 205 -6.81 -10.73 4.36
N LEU A 206 -7.73 -10.35 3.49
CA LEU A 206 -9.16 -10.47 3.78
C LEU A 206 -9.61 -11.93 3.69
N ALA A 207 -10.42 -12.34 4.64
CA ALA A 207 -10.98 -13.68 4.78
C ALA A 207 -12.46 -13.63 5.21
N GLY A 208 -13.19 -12.60 4.77
CA GLY A 208 -14.57 -12.34 5.21
C GLY A 208 -14.63 -12.12 6.73
N PRO A 209 -15.59 -12.73 7.44
CA PRO A 209 -15.72 -12.60 8.89
C PRO A 209 -14.46 -13.00 9.69
N LYS A 210 -13.60 -13.85 9.11
CA LYS A 210 -12.33 -14.30 9.72
C LYS A 210 -11.16 -13.35 9.47
N SER A 211 -11.37 -12.23 8.77
CA SER A 211 -10.33 -11.22 8.55
C SER A 211 -9.79 -10.71 9.88
N TRP A 212 -8.46 -10.66 10.00
CA TRP A 212 -7.78 -10.25 11.22
C TRP A 212 -7.20 -8.86 11.05
N PHE A 213 -7.80 -7.90 11.73
CA PHE A 213 -7.36 -6.51 11.76
C PHE A 213 -6.52 -6.24 13.01
N LEU A 214 -5.37 -5.62 12.83
CA LEU A 214 -4.44 -5.25 13.88
C LEU A 214 -4.39 -3.74 14.03
N PRO A 215 -4.24 -3.21 15.25
CA PRO A 215 -3.98 -1.79 15.46
C PRO A 215 -2.73 -1.34 14.70
N PHE A 216 -2.81 -0.18 14.06
CA PHE A 216 -1.68 0.48 13.40
C PHE A 216 -1.46 1.87 14.01
N ASN A 217 -1.76 2.04 15.29
CA ASN A 217 -1.69 3.28 16.03
C ASN A 217 -0.27 3.56 16.53
N ARG A 218 0.01 4.86 16.77
CA ARG A 218 1.31 5.35 17.25
C ARG A 218 1.59 4.96 18.70
N GLY A 219 0.54 4.79 19.50
CA GLY A 219 0.62 4.64 20.96
C GLY A 219 0.63 5.98 21.69
N VAL A 220 0.17 5.98 22.95
CA VAL A 220 0.15 7.12 23.86
C VAL A 220 0.69 6.63 25.20
N ASP A 221 1.79 7.20 25.69
CA ASP A 221 2.35 6.94 27.04
C ASP A 221 2.39 5.43 27.39
N ASP A 222 3.06 4.63 26.59
CA ASP A 222 3.12 3.17 26.69
C ASP A 222 1.77 2.42 26.46
N GLY A 223 0.71 3.13 26.09
CA GLY A 223 -0.64 2.63 25.88
C GLY A 223 -1.07 2.57 24.41
N ALA A 224 -2.33 2.22 24.21
CA ALA A 224 -2.97 2.15 22.90
C ALA A 224 -3.43 3.54 22.41
N GLY A 225 -3.80 3.62 21.13
CA GLY A 225 -4.38 4.83 20.53
C GLY A 225 -3.36 5.72 19.84
N ASN A 226 -3.78 6.96 19.54
CA ASN A 226 -2.95 7.97 18.88
C ASN A 226 -2.93 9.26 19.71
N PRO A 227 -1.78 9.94 19.84
CA PRO A 227 -1.70 11.20 20.54
C PRO A 227 -2.54 12.27 19.85
N ALA A 228 -3.11 13.17 20.64
CA ALA A 228 -3.76 14.36 20.11
C ALA A 228 -2.69 15.29 19.51
N VAL A 229 -2.97 15.81 18.32
CA VAL A 229 -2.11 16.81 17.64
C VAL A 229 -2.97 18.03 17.39
N GLU A 230 -2.53 19.20 17.83
CA GLU A 230 -3.28 20.45 17.68
C GLU A 230 -3.56 20.74 16.20
N GLY A 231 -4.82 21.03 15.89
CA GLY A 231 -5.27 21.35 14.52
C GLY A 231 -5.29 20.20 13.54
N LYS A 232 -5.04 18.95 13.97
CA LYS A 232 -5.00 17.77 13.09
C LYS A 232 -5.84 16.62 13.65
N LEU A 233 -6.27 15.73 12.76
CA LEU A 233 -6.82 14.44 13.15
C LEU A 233 -5.73 13.56 13.77
N LYS A 234 -6.08 12.77 14.78
CA LYS A 234 -5.13 11.84 15.43
C LYS A 234 -4.54 10.82 14.46
N THR A 235 -5.25 10.52 13.38
CA THR A 235 -4.86 9.58 12.34
C THR A 235 -4.12 10.23 11.16
N ALA A 236 -3.89 11.55 11.20
CA ALA A 236 -3.23 12.29 10.12
C ALA A 236 -1.84 11.73 9.75
N TYR A 237 -1.11 11.16 10.72
CA TYR A 237 0.20 10.53 10.47
C TYR A 237 0.12 9.45 9.37
N LEU A 238 -1.05 8.81 9.16
CA LEU A 238 -1.19 7.79 8.14
C LEU A 238 -0.90 8.37 6.75
N TRP A 239 -1.52 9.50 6.38
CA TRP A 239 -1.32 10.11 5.07
C TRP A 239 -0.20 11.15 5.04
N GLU A 240 0.10 11.77 6.18
CA GLU A 240 1.17 12.75 6.27
C GLU A 240 2.58 12.12 6.35
N ASP A 241 2.69 10.85 6.77
CA ASP A 241 3.95 10.13 6.92
C ASP A 241 3.92 8.77 6.21
N ILE A 242 3.11 7.83 6.68
CA ILE A 242 3.17 6.42 6.25
C ILE A 242 2.87 6.24 4.76
N LEU A 243 1.89 6.96 4.22
CA LEU A 243 1.49 6.86 2.81
C LEU A 243 2.26 7.83 1.89
N GLN A 244 3.32 8.47 2.39
CA GLN A 244 4.21 9.25 1.53
C GLN A 244 5.04 8.31 0.65
N LYS A 245 5.33 8.73 -0.59
CA LYS A 245 5.98 7.89 -1.60
C LYS A 245 7.25 7.19 -1.10
N GLU A 246 8.16 7.95 -0.48
CA GLU A 246 9.42 7.39 0.02
C GLU A 246 9.20 6.40 1.17
N ARG A 247 8.30 6.75 2.11
CA ARG A 247 7.97 5.88 3.24
C ARG A 247 7.31 4.59 2.77
N LEU A 248 6.35 4.72 1.84
CA LEU A 248 5.64 3.58 1.30
C LEU A 248 6.53 2.70 0.42
N SER A 249 7.43 3.31 -0.36
CA SER A 249 8.47 2.59 -1.10
C SER A 249 9.35 1.76 -0.16
N ASP A 250 9.87 2.38 0.91
CA ASP A 250 10.67 1.69 1.91
C ASP A 250 9.92 0.48 2.51
N ILE A 251 8.63 0.67 2.84
CA ILE A 251 7.80 -0.43 3.34
C ILE A 251 7.65 -1.53 2.30
N LEU A 252 7.34 -1.17 1.05
CA LEU A 252 7.18 -2.13 -0.05
C LEU A 252 8.49 -2.86 -0.39
N GLU A 253 9.63 -2.22 -0.24
CA GLU A 253 10.93 -2.80 -0.55
C GLU A 253 11.49 -3.67 0.56
N ASN A 254 11.39 -3.21 1.81
CA ASN A 254 12.15 -3.77 2.90
C ASN A 254 11.30 -4.54 3.93
N TYR A 255 10.03 -4.18 4.12
CA TYR A 255 9.20 -4.73 5.20
C TYR A 255 8.08 -5.64 4.71
N ALA A 256 7.32 -5.23 3.70
CA ALA A 256 6.19 -6.00 3.21
C ALA A 256 6.68 -7.27 2.50
N GLN A 257 6.15 -8.44 2.87
CA GLN A 257 6.57 -9.71 2.26
C GLN A 257 5.50 -10.79 2.39
N VAL A 258 5.63 -11.82 1.56
CA VAL A 258 4.86 -13.06 1.66
C VAL A 258 5.79 -14.14 2.19
N ILE A 259 5.53 -14.59 3.41
CA ILE A 259 6.26 -15.72 4.00
C ILE A 259 5.48 -17.01 3.83
N ARG A 260 6.22 -18.12 3.76
CA ARG A 260 5.69 -19.48 3.67
C ARG A 260 6.01 -20.22 4.95
N GLU A 261 5.00 -20.56 5.72
CA GLU A 261 5.12 -21.30 6.96
C GLU A 261 4.53 -22.69 6.77
N LYS A 262 5.25 -23.73 7.21
CA LYS A 262 4.71 -25.08 7.27
C LYS A 262 3.89 -25.22 8.53
N ASP A 263 2.60 -25.49 8.37
CA ASP A 263 1.70 -25.76 9.49
C ASP A 263 2.16 -27.04 10.22
N ALA A 264 2.41 -26.92 11.51
CA ALA A 264 3.00 -28.02 12.30
C ALA A 264 2.07 -29.23 12.44
N GLU A 265 0.75 -29.01 12.41
CA GLU A 265 -0.23 -30.08 12.59
C GLU A 265 -0.58 -30.75 11.26
N THR A 266 -0.80 -29.96 10.22
CA THR A 266 -1.28 -30.47 8.92
C THR A 266 -0.18 -30.70 7.91
N GLY A 267 1.05 -30.23 8.15
CA GLY A 267 2.17 -30.28 7.23
C GLY A 267 2.00 -29.40 5.96
N LYS A 268 0.87 -28.70 5.82
CA LYS A 268 0.57 -27.85 4.68
C LYS A 268 1.32 -26.55 4.74
N ILE A 269 1.76 -26.07 3.57
CA ILE A 269 2.36 -24.73 3.45
C ILE A 269 1.23 -23.70 3.47
N LYS A 270 1.28 -22.79 4.44
CA LYS A 270 0.42 -21.60 4.52
C LYS A 270 1.24 -20.38 4.11
N GLU A 271 0.66 -19.56 3.24
CA GLU A 271 1.24 -18.26 2.89
C GLU A 271 0.65 -17.19 3.81
N LYS A 272 1.51 -16.32 4.31
CA LYS A 272 1.14 -15.19 5.16
C LYS A 272 1.75 -13.92 4.63
N CYS A 273 0.89 -12.93 4.33
CA CYS A 273 1.34 -11.60 3.99
C CYS A 273 1.72 -10.85 5.27
N ILE A 274 2.89 -10.22 5.25
CA ILE A 274 3.38 -9.41 6.35
C ILE A 274 3.42 -7.96 5.90
N TRP A 275 2.99 -7.11 6.80
CA TRP A 275 3.15 -5.65 6.78
C TRP A 275 3.62 -5.23 8.18
N PRO A 276 4.56 -4.28 8.31
CA PRO A 276 5.05 -3.88 9.63
C PRO A 276 3.94 -3.22 10.46
N ARG A 277 3.90 -3.47 11.74
CA ARG A 277 3.11 -2.65 12.67
C ARG A 277 3.82 -1.32 12.85
N TYR A 278 3.08 -0.28 13.22
CA TYR A 278 3.63 1.06 13.36
C TYR A 278 4.89 1.09 14.27
N HIS A 279 4.80 0.53 15.47
CA HIS A 279 5.92 0.50 16.41
C HIS A 279 7.13 -0.30 15.92
N GLN A 280 6.93 -1.36 15.11
CA GLN A 280 8.02 -2.12 14.51
C GLN A 280 8.75 -1.28 13.46
N LEU A 281 7.98 -0.61 12.59
CA LEU A 281 8.51 0.27 11.55
C LEU A 281 9.34 1.39 12.17
N GLU A 282 8.81 2.07 13.19
CA GLU A 282 9.52 3.17 13.84
C GLU A 282 10.75 2.72 14.60
N ALA A 283 10.71 1.57 15.31
CA ALA A 283 11.85 1.04 16.01
C ALA A 283 13.02 0.71 15.05
N VAL A 284 12.74 0.02 13.95
CA VAL A 284 13.77 -0.33 12.95
C VAL A 284 14.35 0.95 12.30
N ARG A 285 13.48 1.90 11.92
CA ARG A 285 13.95 3.16 11.32
C ARG A 285 14.77 4.01 12.28
N ALA A 286 14.38 4.09 13.55
CA ALA A 286 15.15 4.80 14.56
C ALA A 286 16.55 4.18 14.74
N LEU A 287 16.64 2.85 14.76
CA LEU A 287 17.91 2.13 14.81
C LEU A 287 18.80 2.42 13.60
N LEU A 288 18.22 2.33 12.39
CA LEU A 288 18.97 2.60 11.16
C LEU A 288 19.48 4.04 11.12
N ALA A 289 18.63 5.01 11.50
CA ALA A 289 19.00 6.42 11.54
C ALA A 289 20.13 6.70 12.57
N ASP A 290 20.01 6.14 13.78
CA ASP A 290 21.05 6.33 14.81
C ASP A 290 22.37 5.62 14.43
N THR A 291 22.27 4.42 13.85
CA THR A 291 23.47 3.70 13.37
C THR A 291 24.17 4.45 12.24
N ALA A 292 23.42 5.03 11.30
CA ALA A 292 23.98 5.85 10.23
C ALA A 292 24.64 7.13 10.77
N ALA A 293 24.06 7.75 11.80
CA ALA A 293 24.62 8.97 12.40
C ALA A 293 25.88 8.74 13.27
N HIS A 294 26.05 7.55 13.83
CA HIS A 294 27.10 7.24 14.81
C HIS A 294 28.06 6.13 14.39
N GLU A 295 28.11 5.75 13.11
CA GLU A 295 29.02 4.75 12.53
C GLU A 295 28.97 3.35 13.21
N GLY A 296 27.89 3.04 13.93
CA GLY A 296 27.71 1.77 14.63
C GLY A 296 28.43 1.69 16.00
N GLY A 297 28.43 0.50 16.60
CA GLY A 297 29.08 0.23 17.87
C GLY A 297 28.30 0.53 19.14
N LYS A 298 27.13 1.13 19.05
CA LYS A 298 26.24 1.33 20.18
C LYS A 298 25.49 0.06 20.57
N ARG A 299 25.09 -0.01 21.83
CA ARG A 299 24.18 -1.07 22.32
C ARG A 299 22.77 -0.50 22.45
N TYR A 300 21.80 -1.20 21.88
CA TYR A 300 20.39 -0.78 21.92
C TYR A 300 19.57 -1.80 22.72
N LEU A 301 18.61 -1.30 23.48
CA LEU A 301 17.58 -2.11 24.13
C LEU A 301 16.24 -1.74 23.52
N ILE A 302 15.58 -2.70 22.85
CA ILE A 302 14.23 -2.54 22.32
C ILE A 302 13.30 -3.39 23.16
N GLN A 303 12.42 -2.73 23.89
CA GLN A 303 11.44 -3.37 24.74
C GLN A 303 10.07 -3.37 24.06
N HIS A 304 9.61 -4.55 23.69
CA HIS A 304 8.26 -4.76 23.20
C HIS A 304 7.55 -5.84 24.05
N SER A 305 6.23 -5.70 24.21
CA SER A 305 5.40 -6.68 24.90
C SER A 305 5.44 -8.05 24.21
N ALA A 306 5.06 -9.12 24.90
CA ALA A 306 4.95 -10.47 24.33
C ALA A 306 3.92 -10.50 23.18
N GLY A 307 4.21 -11.25 22.11
CA GLY A 307 3.32 -11.36 20.95
C GLY A 307 3.31 -10.18 19.98
N TRP A 308 4.15 -9.15 20.19
CA TRP A 308 4.21 -7.95 19.34
C TRP A 308 5.11 -8.08 18.10
N GLY A 309 5.59 -9.29 17.80
CA GLY A 309 6.31 -9.59 16.55
C GLY A 309 7.77 -9.14 16.55
N LYS A 310 8.47 -9.26 17.68
CA LYS A 310 9.90 -8.92 17.85
C LYS A 310 10.79 -9.56 16.78
N SER A 311 10.53 -10.82 16.42
CA SER A 311 11.31 -11.55 15.42
C SER A 311 11.33 -10.83 14.06
N ASN A 312 10.21 -10.23 13.64
CA ASN A 312 10.16 -9.48 12.41
C ASN A 312 11.02 -8.22 12.49
N SER A 313 10.98 -7.48 13.62
CA SER A 313 11.82 -6.29 13.81
C SER A 313 13.33 -6.61 13.81
N ILE A 314 13.71 -7.81 14.20
CA ILE A 314 15.12 -8.27 14.16
C ILE A 314 15.53 -8.65 12.72
N THR A 315 14.57 -9.13 11.92
CA THR A 315 14.82 -9.58 10.55
C THR A 315 14.89 -8.41 9.58
N TRP A 316 14.15 -7.37 9.84
CA TRP A 316 14.18 -6.10 9.07
C TRP A 316 15.37 -5.23 9.49
#